data_3170b3d73dfd40f7ffd6d7326eb5c350
#
_entry.id   3170b3d73dfd40f7ffd6d7326eb5c350
#
_cell.length_a   1.000
_cell.length_b   1.000
_cell.length_c   1.000
_cell.angle_alpha   90.00
_cell.angle_beta   90.00
_cell.angle_gamma   90.00
#
_symmetry.space_group_name_H-M   'P 1'
#
loop_
_entity.id
_entity.type
_entity.pdbx_description
1 polymer ?
#
loop_
_entity_poly.entity_id
_entity_poly.type
_entity_poly.pdbx_seq_one_letter_code
_entity_poly.pdbx_strand_id
1 'polypeptide(L)'
;VLKARDFSADDFARSHPGGALGRRLLVYARDVMHTGDALPLVTHTTSLLDALAEMSAKRLGMIGIIDDDGLLCGIYTDGDLRRSLNQGVDVNRCEVGSVMVQKPHTIPATTLAAEVVELMQRHSINGVFVVDADGRPAGALNALDLIRAGVF
;
A
#
# COMPACT_ATOMS: atom_id res chain seq x y z
N VAL A 1 22.83 -1.50 10.25
CA VAL A 1 21.61 -2.12 9.76
C VAL A 1 21.49 -3.53 10.33
N LEU A 2 20.36 -3.85 10.90
CA LEU A 2 20.10 -5.19 11.39
C LEU A 2 20.01 -6.18 10.22
N LYS A 3 20.78 -7.25 10.33
CA LYS A 3 20.69 -8.35 9.38
C LYS A 3 19.64 -9.31 9.90
N ALA A 4 18.47 -9.30 9.28
CA ALA A 4 17.32 -10.05 9.78
C ALA A 4 17.57 -11.55 9.86
N ARG A 5 18.44 -12.12 9.02
CA ARG A 5 18.65 -13.57 8.99
C ARG A 5 19.31 -14.14 10.25
N ASP A 6 20.16 -13.36 10.91
CA ASP A 6 20.91 -13.82 12.08
C ASP A 6 20.46 -13.15 13.37
N PHE A 7 19.54 -12.21 13.29
CA PHE A 7 19.12 -11.43 14.44
C PHE A 7 17.68 -10.98 14.25
N SER A 8 16.77 -11.69 14.89
CA SER A 8 15.33 -11.44 14.74
C SER A 8 14.89 -10.21 15.54
N ALA A 9 13.69 -9.71 15.21
CA ALA A 9 13.07 -8.65 15.98
C ALA A 9 12.86 -9.05 17.43
N ASP A 10 12.50 -10.31 17.69
CA ASP A 10 12.35 -10.83 19.04
C ASP A 10 13.66 -10.83 19.80
N ASP A 11 14.75 -11.26 19.16
CA ASP A 11 16.07 -11.24 19.77
C ASP A 11 16.48 -9.83 20.16
N PHE A 12 16.25 -8.87 19.27
CA PHE A 12 16.55 -7.48 19.57
C PHE A 12 15.70 -6.95 20.72
N ALA A 13 14.41 -7.25 20.69
CA ALA A 13 13.49 -6.81 21.75
C ALA A 13 13.87 -7.38 23.12
N ARG A 14 14.33 -8.63 23.17
CA ARG A 14 14.81 -9.23 24.43
C ARG A 14 16.10 -8.58 24.92
N SER A 15 17.00 -8.25 24.00
CA SER A 15 18.25 -7.59 24.35
C SER A 15 18.05 -6.13 24.78
N HIS A 16 16.97 -5.51 24.30
CA HIS A 16 16.69 -4.09 24.54
C HIS A 16 15.24 -3.92 25.00
N PRO A 17 14.83 -4.57 26.10
CA PRO A 17 13.45 -4.48 26.58
C PRO A 17 13.07 -3.04 26.86
N GLY A 18 11.96 -2.60 26.31
CA GLY A 18 11.52 -1.22 26.45
C GLY A 18 12.23 -0.23 25.53
N GLY A 19 13.22 -0.67 24.74
CA GLY A 19 13.90 0.19 23.80
C GLY A 19 13.04 0.57 22.60
N ALA A 20 13.14 1.82 22.15
CA ALA A 20 12.31 2.30 21.03
C ALA A 20 12.55 1.51 19.74
N LEU A 21 13.80 1.18 19.44
CA LEU A 21 14.15 0.44 18.24
C LEU A 21 13.58 -0.98 18.26
N GLY A 22 13.65 -1.65 19.39
CA GLY A 22 13.07 -2.99 19.53
C GLY A 22 11.57 -2.98 19.30
N ARG A 23 10.86 -1.99 19.85
CA ARG A 23 9.42 -1.84 19.63
C ARG A 23 9.11 -1.58 18.15
N ARG A 24 9.92 -0.76 17.47
CA ARG A 24 9.73 -0.49 16.03
C ARG A 24 9.84 -1.74 15.17
N LEU A 25 10.72 -2.66 15.55
CA LEU A 25 10.88 -3.93 14.81
C LEU A 25 9.69 -4.86 14.98
N LEU A 26 8.83 -4.63 15.98
CA LEU A 26 7.64 -5.43 16.26
C LEU A 26 6.35 -4.75 15.77
N VAL A 27 6.46 -3.73 14.93
CA VAL A 27 5.30 -3.08 14.33
C VAL A 27 4.83 -3.89 13.13
N TYR A 28 3.52 -4.12 13.06
CA TYR A 28 2.88 -4.86 11.96
C TYR A 28 2.15 -3.90 11.03
N ALA A 29 1.87 -4.37 9.82
CA ALA A 29 1.11 -3.59 8.85
C ALA A 29 -0.22 -3.10 9.45
N ARG A 30 -0.93 -3.94 10.20
CA ARG A 30 -2.20 -3.57 10.83
C ARG A 30 -2.07 -2.40 11.81
N ASP A 31 -0.87 -2.17 12.33
CA ASP A 31 -0.64 -1.09 13.31
C ASP A 31 -0.50 0.28 12.65
N VAL A 32 -0.19 0.32 11.35
CA VAL A 32 0.07 1.57 10.63
C VAL A 32 -0.87 1.80 9.46
N MET A 33 -1.63 0.82 9.03
CA MET A 33 -2.50 0.93 7.86
C MET A 33 -3.70 1.83 8.12
N HIS A 34 -4.16 2.49 7.06
CA HIS A 34 -5.45 3.18 7.05
C HIS A 34 -6.54 2.16 6.76
N THR A 35 -7.72 2.37 7.30
CA THR A 35 -8.85 1.43 7.17
C THR A 35 -10.16 2.15 6.94
N GLY A 36 -11.20 1.42 6.59
CA GLY A 36 -12.56 1.94 6.47
C GLY A 36 -12.67 3.05 5.43
N ASP A 37 -13.26 4.16 5.82
CA ASP A 37 -13.50 5.28 4.91
C ASP A 37 -12.22 5.98 4.46
N ALA A 38 -11.10 5.71 5.10
CA ALA A 38 -9.81 6.27 4.67
C ALA A 38 -9.22 5.53 3.48
N LEU A 39 -9.78 4.38 3.09
CA LEU A 39 -9.26 3.61 1.96
C LEU A 39 -9.63 4.25 0.62
N PRO A 40 -8.65 4.47 -0.26
CA PRO A 40 -8.88 4.99 -1.60
C PRO A 40 -9.31 3.86 -2.53
N LEU A 41 -10.60 3.62 -2.65
CA LEU A 41 -11.13 2.50 -3.45
C LEU A 41 -12.17 2.99 -4.45
N VAL A 42 -12.11 2.47 -5.66
CA VAL A 42 -13.11 2.69 -6.70
C VAL A 42 -13.36 1.37 -7.44
N THR A 43 -14.43 1.33 -8.26
CA THR A 43 -14.68 0.18 -9.14
C THR A 43 -13.94 0.37 -10.46
N HIS A 44 -13.81 -0.72 -11.23
CA HIS A 44 -13.07 -0.68 -12.50
C HIS A 44 -13.76 0.17 -13.58
N THR A 45 -15.07 0.41 -13.43
CA THR A 45 -15.83 1.23 -14.37
C THR A 45 -15.82 2.71 -14.02
N THR A 46 -15.24 3.08 -12.87
CA THR A 46 -15.11 4.48 -12.47
C THR A 46 -14.27 5.23 -13.50
N SER A 47 -14.69 6.44 -13.87
CA SER A 47 -13.89 7.26 -14.77
C SER A 47 -12.53 7.55 -14.16
N LEU A 48 -11.52 7.71 -15.00
CA LEU A 48 -10.19 8.05 -14.50
C LEU A 48 -10.20 9.36 -13.71
N LEU A 49 -10.96 10.35 -14.16
CA LEU A 49 -11.08 11.62 -13.46
C LEU A 49 -11.65 11.44 -12.04
N ASP A 50 -12.70 10.64 -11.90
CA ASP A 50 -13.28 10.38 -10.57
C ASP A 50 -12.33 9.57 -9.70
N ALA A 51 -11.60 8.64 -10.29
CA ALA A 51 -10.58 7.88 -9.57
C ALA A 51 -9.46 8.80 -9.07
N LEU A 52 -9.03 9.77 -9.87
CA LEU A 52 -8.02 10.74 -9.47
C LEU A 52 -8.54 11.65 -8.35
N ALA A 53 -9.82 12.01 -8.39
CA ALA A 53 -10.44 12.79 -7.32
C ALA A 53 -10.40 12.02 -5.99
N GLU A 54 -10.70 10.72 -6.02
CA GLU A 54 -10.65 9.86 -4.85
C GLU A 54 -9.21 9.73 -4.34
N MET A 55 -8.25 9.55 -5.24
CA MET A 55 -6.83 9.50 -4.88
C MET A 55 -6.39 10.76 -4.15
N SER A 56 -6.78 11.93 -4.66
CA SER A 56 -6.46 13.21 -4.04
C SER A 56 -7.13 13.38 -2.68
N ALA A 57 -8.38 12.94 -2.55
CA ALA A 57 -9.13 13.06 -1.31
C ALA A 57 -8.52 12.21 -0.18
N LYS A 58 -8.05 11.02 -0.50
CA LYS A 58 -7.52 10.09 0.51
C LYS A 58 -6.03 10.27 0.78
N ARG A 59 -5.30 10.96 -0.09
CA ARG A 59 -3.91 11.42 0.11
C ARG A 59 -2.87 10.32 0.32
N LEU A 60 -3.12 9.12 -0.20
CA LEU A 60 -2.14 8.04 -0.11
C LEU A 60 -1.29 7.88 -1.37
N GLY A 61 -1.55 8.69 -2.41
CA GLY A 61 -0.79 8.64 -3.65
C GLY A 61 -1.11 7.42 -4.52
N MET A 62 -2.16 6.71 -4.17
CA MET A 62 -2.59 5.51 -4.89
C MET A 62 -4.08 5.33 -4.73
N ILE A 63 -4.65 4.51 -5.60
CA ILE A 63 -6.06 4.10 -5.51
C ILE A 63 -6.15 2.61 -5.82
N GLY A 64 -6.96 1.89 -5.05
CA GLY A 64 -7.25 0.49 -5.29
C GLY A 64 -8.52 0.34 -6.10
N ILE A 65 -8.51 -0.59 -7.02
CA ILE A 65 -9.66 -0.88 -7.88
C ILE A 65 -10.23 -2.24 -7.47
N ILE A 66 -11.52 -2.26 -7.18
CA ILE A 66 -12.22 -3.47 -6.77
C ILE A 66 -13.13 -3.95 -7.90
N ASP A 67 -13.29 -5.26 -7.98
CA ASP A 67 -14.20 -5.87 -8.94
C ASP A 67 -15.63 -5.94 -8.37
N ASP A 68 -16.55 -6.58 -9.11
CA ASP A 68 -17.94 -6.68 -8.73
C ASP A 68 -18.16 -7.49 -7.44
N ASP A 69 -17.22 -8.34 -7.09
CA ASP A 69 -17.26 -9.15 -5.86
C ASP A 69 -16.58 -8.45 -4.68
N GLY A 70 -16.07 -7.25 -4.87
CA GLY A 70 -15.39 -6.49 -3.83
C GLY A 70 -13.94 -6.89 -3.62
N LEU A 71 -13.35 -7.65 -4.53
CA LEU A 71 -11.97 -8.08 -4.45
C LEU A 71 -11.06 -7.05 -5.11
N LEU A 72 -9.88 -6.85 -4.54
CA LEU A 72 -8.88 -5.94 -5.13
C LEU A 72 -8.34 -6.55 -6.41
N CYS A 73 -8.58 -5.89 -7.54
CA CYS A 73 -8.16 -6.38 -8.85
C CYS A 73 -7.10 -5.50 -9.51
N GLY A 74 -6.85 -4.30 -8.99
CA GLY A 74 -5.87 -3.41 -9.57
C GLY A 74 -5.47 -2.28 -8.65
N ILE A 75 -4.45 -1.55 -9.08
CA ILE A 75 -3.97 -0.35 -8.40
C ILE A 75 -3.63 0.69 -9.46
N TYR A 76 -3.76 1.96 -9.09
CA TYR A 76 -3.34 3.06 -9.93
C TYR A 76 -2.70 4.13 -9.05
N THR A 77 -1.51 4.59 -9.44
CA THR A 77 -0.70 5.50 -8.62
C THR A 77 -0.42 6.79 -9.37
N ASP A 78 0.15 7.78 -8.67
CA ASP A 78 0.63 9.01 -9.30
C ASP A 78 1.64 8.72 -10.41
N GLY A 79 2.51 7.73 -10.21
CA GLY A 79 3.45 7.31 -11.25
C GLY A 79 2.76 6.74 -12.48
N ASP A 80 1.68 5.98 -12.27
CA ASP A 80 0.89 5.44 -13.37
C ASP A 80 0.20 6.56 -14.15
N LEU A 81 -0.29 7.58 -13.46
CA LEU A 81 -0.88 8.75 -14.12
C LEU A 81 0.15 9.41 -15.04
N ARG A 82 1.36 9.61 -14.55
CA ARG A 82 2.43 10.20 -15.36
C ARG A 82 2.71 9.37 -16.60
N ARG A 83 2.78 8.05 -16.44
CA ARG A 83 2.99 7.13 -17.58
C ARG A 83 1.83 7.19 -18.56
N SER A 84 0.59 7.23 -18.07
CA SER A 84 -0.60 7.34 -18.91
C SER A 84 -0.56 8.63 -19.76
N LEU A 85 -0.22 9.75 -19.14
CA LEU A 85 -0.11 11.02 -19.84
C LEU A 85 0.99 10.97 -20.90
N ASN A 86 2.12 10.37 -20.60
CA ASN A 86 3.23 10.22 -21.55
C ASN A 86 2.86 9.33 -22.73
N GLN A 87 1.94 8.38 -22.52
CA GLN A 87 1.46 7.48 -23.56
C GLN A 87 0.29 8.06 -24.38
N GLY A 88 -0.14 9.28 -24.06
CA GLY A 88 -1.22 9.94 -24.77
C GLY A 88 -2.62 9.49 -24.36
N VAL A 89 -2.78 8.90 -23.20
CA VAL A 89 -4.10 8.49 -22.69
C VAL A 89 -4.96 9.73 -22.46
N ASP A 90 -6.20 9.70 -22.97
CA ASP A 90 -7.16 10.77 -22.71
C ASP A 90 -7.83 10.52 -21.36
N VAL A 91 -7.37 11.24 -20.33
CA VAL A 91 -7.87 11.08 -18.97
C VAL A 91 -9.34 11.45 -18.82
N ASN A 92 -9.89 12.21 -19.79
CA ASN A 92 -11.30 12.62 -19.76
C ASN A 92 -12.24 11.56 -20.30
N ARG A 93 -11.72 10.51 -20.95
CA ARG A 93 -12.53 9.56 -21.71
C ARG A 93 -12.28 8.10 -21.38
N CYS A 94 -11.47 7.81 -20.37
CA CYS A 94 -11.20 6.41 -20.05
C CYS A 94 -11.69 6.05 -18.65
N GLU A 95 -11.97 4.77 -18.47
CA GLU A 95 -12.25 4.18 -17.17
C GLU A 95 -10.92 3.74 -16.53
N VAL A 96 -10.84 3.83 -15.21
CA VAL A 96 -9.61 3.47 -14.50
C VAL A 96 -9.24 2.00 -14.74
N GLY A 97 -10.21 1.14 -14.93
CA GLY A 97 -9.96 -0.28 -15.21
C GLY A 97 -9.16 -0.53 -16.47
N SER A 98 -9.20 0.39 -17.45
CA SER A 98 -8.46 0.23 -18.70
C SER A 98 -6.98 0.61 -18.57
N VAL A 99 -6.59 1.35 -17.52
CA VAL A 99 -5.22 1.83 -17.34
C VAL A 99 -4.59 1.36 -16.04
N MET A 100 -5.34 0.73 -15.15
CA MET A 100 -4.84 0.25 -13.88
C MET A 100 -3.75 -0.81 -14.04
N VAL A 101 -2.89 -0.93 -13.05
CA VAL A 101 -1.95 -2.05 -12.95
C VAL A 101 -2.70 -3.24 -12.36
N GLN A 102 -2.76 -4.33 -13.10
CA GLN A 102 -3.41 -5.56 -12.66
C GLN A 102 -2.48 -6.34 -11.72
N LYS A 103 -3.08 -7.16 -10.86
CA LYS A 103 -2.34 -8.02 -9.93
C LYS A 103 -1.34 -7.21 -9.09
N PRO A 104 -1.82 -6.24 -8.31
CA PRO A 104 -0.93 -5.43 -7.48
C PRO A 104 -0.27 -6.29 -6.39
N HIS A 105 0.87 -5.83 -5.90
CA HIS A 105 1.48 -6.43 -4.74
C HIS A 105 0.62 -6.13 -3.52
N THR A 106 0.25 -7.15 -2.77
CA THR A 106 -0.57 -7.02 -1.57
C THR A 106 0.07 -7.79 -0.43
N ILE A 107 -0.33 -7.47 0.79
CA ILE A 107 0.19 -8.11 2.00
C ILE A 107 -0.96 -8.44 2.94
N PRO A 108 -0.81 -9.45 3.79
CA PRO A 108 -1.72 -9.64 4.92
C PRO A 108 -1.42 -8.64 6.04
N ALA A 109 -2.40 -8.39 6.90
CA ALA A 109 -2.27 -7.43 8.00
C ALA A 109 -1.21 -7.83 9.01
N THR A 110 -0.82 -9.10 9.04
CA THR A 110 0.18 -9.65 9.95
C THR A 110 1.62 -9.48 9.48
N THR A 111 1.83 -8.89 8.32
CA THR A 111 3.19 -8.63 7.80
C THR A 111 3.88 -7.60 8.69
N LEU A 112 5.13 -7.84 9.06
CA LEU A 112 5.92 -6.85 9.79
C LEU A 112 6.16 -5.61 8.95
N ALA A 113 6.08 -4.44 9.55
CA ALA A 113 6.32 -3.19 8.84
C ALA A 113 7.71 -3.16 8.20
N ALA A 114 8.72 -3.74 8.85
CA ALA A 114 10.06 -3.86 8.27
C ALA A 114 10.06 -4.70 6.99
N GLU A 115 9.23 -5.74 6.93
CA GLU A 115 9.07 -6.55 5.71
C GLU A 115 8.37 -5.76 4.60
N VAL A 116 7.44 -4.88 4.97
CA VAL A 116 6.78 -4.00 4.00
C VAL A 116 7.79 -3.04 3.37
N VAL A 117 8.69 -2.48 4.18
CA VAL A 117 9.78 -1.62 3.67
C VAL A 117 10.62 -2.38 2.64
N GLU A 118 11.00 -3.61 2.96
CA GLU A 118 11.79 -4.45 2.05
C GLU A 118 11.05 -4.72 0.75
N LEU A 119 9.76 -5.03 0.84
CA LEU A 119 8.93 -5.29 -0.33
C LEU A 119 8.84 -4.05 -1.22
N MET A 120 8.63 -2.87 -0.61
CA MET A 120 8.57 -1.62 -1.35
C MET A 120 9.87 -1.31 -2.07
N GLN A 121 11.01 -1.56 -1.42
CA GLN A 121 12.33 -1.36 -2.02
C GLN A 121 12.58 -2.34 -3.15
N ARG A 122 12.22 -3.61 -2.95
CA ARG A 122 12.41 -4.66 -3.95
C ARG A 122 11.64 -4.37 -5.24
N HIS A 123 10.43 -3.87 -5.11
CA HIS A 123 9.55 -3.63 -6.27
C HIS A 123 9.49 -2.17 -6.69
N SER A 124 10.26 -1.29 -6.04
CA SER A 124 10.29 0.16 -6.34
C SER A 124 8.89 0.77 -6.29
N ILE A 125 8.12 0.41 -5.26
CA ILE A 125 6.78 0.95 -5.03
C ILE A 125 6.74 1.72 -3.71
N ASN A 126 5.81 2.67 -3.60
CA ASN A 126 5.68 3.55 -2.45
C ASN A 126 4.40 3.33 -1.65
N GLY A 127 3.59 2.40 -2.04
CA GLY A 127 2.34 2.09 -1.37
C GLY A 127 1.92 0.67 -1.61
N VAL A 128 1.12 0.14 -0.70
CA VAL A 128 0.65 -1.24 -0.78
C VAL A 128 -0.72 -1.35 -0.11
N PHE A 129 -1.55 -2.22 -0.67
CA PHE A 129 -2.82 -2.58 -0.05
C PHE A 129 -2.66 -3.83 0.79
N VAL A 130 -3.36 -3.82 1.92
CA VAL A 130 -3.50 -4.98 2.81
C VAL A 130 -4.82 -5.66 2.45
N VAL A 131 -4.76 -6.95 2.21
CA VAL A 131 -5.97 -7.73 1.87
C VAL A 131 -6.19 -8.82 2.91
N ASP A 132 -7.46 -9.22 3.06
CA ASP A 132 -7.82 -10.34 3.91
C ASP A 132 -7.65 -11.67 3.17
N ALA A 133 -8.03 -12.77 3.80
CA ALA A 133 -7.88 -14.10 3.23
C ALA A 133 -8.67 -14.29 1.93
N ASP A 134 -9.74 -13.51 1.74
CA ASP A 134 -10.59 -13.59 0.54
C ASP A 134 -10.09 -12.67 -0.58
N GLY A 135 -9.10 -11.84 -0.33
CA GLY A 135 -8.59 -10.87 -1.31
C GLY A 135 -9.31 -9.54 -1.28
N ARG A 136 -10.10 -9.27 -0.24
CA ARG A 136 -10.77 -7.98 -0.08
C ARG A 136 -9.81 -6.98 0.55
N PRO A 137 -9.83 -5.71 0.11
CA PRO A 137 -8.99 -4.70 0.72
C PRO A 137 -9.40 -4.44 2.17
N ALA A 138 -8.47 -4.63 3.08
CA ALA A 138 -8.66 -4.41 4.51
C ALA A 138 -7.94 -3.17 5.00
N GLY A 139 -6.92 -2.73 4.28
CA GLY A 139 -6.14 -1.57 4.67
C GLY A 139 -5.24 -1.11 3.54
N ALA A 140 -4.58 0.01 3.76
CA ALA A 140 -3.62 0.57 2.82
C ALA A 140 -2.58 1.39 3.59
N LEU A 141 -1.34 1.37 3.13
CA LEU A 141 -0.29 2.18 3.73
C LEU A 141 0.74 2.56 2.67
N ASN A 142 1.43 3.65 2.92
CA ASN A 142 2.47 4.14 2.03
C ASN A 142 3.79 4.33 2.80
N ALA A 143 4.84 4.71 2.06
CA ALA A 143 6.16 4.90 2.65
C ALA A 143 6.15 5.98 3.74
N LEU A 144 5.36 7.04 3.57
CA LEU A 144 5.27 8.10 4.57
C LEU A 144 4.67 7.60 5.88
N ASP A 145 3.68 6.71 5.81
CA ASP A 145 3.10 6.10 7.01
C ASP A 145 4.16 5.33 7.80
N LEU A 146 5.04 4.61 7.09
CA LEU A 146 6.14 3.87 7.72
C LEU A 146 7.18 4.79 8.33
N ILE A 147 7.49 5.89 7.66
CA ILE A 147 8.40 6.91 8.20
C ILE A 147 7.83 7.51 9.49
N ARG A 148 6.55 7.88 9.47
CA ARG A 148 5.87 8.45 10.63
C ARG A 148 5.78 7.46 11.80
N ALA A 149 5.70 6.18 11.50
CA ALA A 149 5.71 5.13 12.53
C ALA A 149 7.11 4.82 13.05
N GLY A 150 8.13 5.43 12.48
CA GLY A 150 9.51 5.23 12.92
C GLY A 150 10.14 3.94 12.45
N VAL A 151 9.62 3.32 11.40
CA VAL A 151 10.13 2.05 10.87
C VAL A 151 11.36 2.24 9.97
N PHE A 152 11.38 3.33 9.25
CA PHE A 152 12.52 3.69 8.41
C PHE A 152 13.61 4.36 9.23
#